data_e837157bef9cf28fe906d706dc8776e0
#
_entry.id   e837157bef9cf28fe906d706dc8776e0
#
_cell.length_a   1.000
_cell.length_b   1.000
_cell.length_c   1.000
_cell.angle_alpha   90.00
_cell.angle_beta   90.00
_cell.angle_gamma   90.00
#
_symmetry.space_group_name_H-M   'P 1'
#
loop_
_entity.id
_entity.type
_entity.pdbx_description
1 polymer ?
#
loop_
_entity_poly.entity_id
_entity_poly.type
_entity_poly.pdbx_seq_one_letter_code
_entity_poly.pdbx_strand_id
1 'polypeptide(L)'
;MSPWLAIKRELRDLLSLWLVPGLAAVLPWRWCVASYWRLAGNRLLMREEVAGSRGGRQMLGLPADDAEFDRRFRFGFLLEHADLFRALGRGWRGLARTMPLTRHDASPASGGLCFFYNFNQGLPALATLRAAGYQVYLVYRSLDARPPGVGWLRYGYMRLRLRM
;
A
#
# COMPACT_ATOMS: atom_id res chain seq x y z
N MET A 1 5.87 27.86 1.10
CA MET A 1 5.69 26.96 -0.07
C MET A 1 4.77 27.66 -1.05
N SER A 2 5.13 27.76 -2.34
CA SER A 2 4.29 28.38 -3.35
C SER A 2 2.92 27.67 -3.49
N PRO A 3 1.81 28.40 -3.60
CA PRO A 3 0.47 27.79 -3.81
C PRO A 3 0.45 26.80 -4.98
N TRP A 4 1.18 27.09 -6.04
CA TRP A 4 1.30 26.22 -7.21
C TRP A 4 1.94 24.86 -6.91
N LEU A 5 2.96 24.82 -6.06
CA LEU A 5 3.58 23.57 -5.62
C LEU A 5 2.63 22.73 -4.74
N ALA A 6 1.81 23.40 -3.93
CA ALA A 6 0.79 22.73 -3.14
C ALA A 6 -0.26 22.06 -4.05
N ILE A 7 -0.78 22.77 -5.06
CA ILE A 7 -1.74 22.23 -6.03
C ILE A 7 -1.16 21.05 -6.80
N LYS A 8 0.07 21.15 -7.30
CA LYS A 8 0.73 20.02 -7.99
C LYS A 8 0.86 18.80 -7.13
N ARG A 9 1.16 18.98 -5.85
CA ARG A 9 1.24 17.85 -4.89
C ARG A 9 -0.13 17.21 -4.68
N GLU A 10 -1.17 18.00 -4.44
CA GLU A 10 -2.53 17.47 -4.25
C GLU A 10 -3.02 16.73 -5.50
N LEU A 11 -2.79 17.25 -6.70
CA LEU A 11 -3.14 16.55 -7.95
C LEU A 11 -2.39 15.22 -8.10
N ARG A 12 -1.10 15.21 -7.77
CA ARG A 12 -0.32 13.97 -7.78
C ARG A 12 -0.86 12.96 -6.77
N ASP A 13 -1.15 13.39 -5.54
CA ASP A 13 -1.69 12.53 -4.49
C ASP A 13 -3.10 12.04 -4.84
N LEU A 14 -3.92 12.87 -5.50
CA LEU A 14 -5.20 12.45 -6.06
C LEU A 14 -5.04 11.30 -7.06
N LEU A 15 -4.11 11.42 -7.99
CA LEU A 15 -3.88 10.40 -9.01
C LEU A 15 -3.29 9.12 -8.41
N SER A 16 -2.22 9.25 -7.60
CA SER A 16 -1.42 8.11 -7.15
C SER A 16 -2.02 7.34 -5.96
N LEU A 17 -2.81 8.00 -5.10
CA LEU A 17 -3.37 7.39 -3.90
C LEU A 17 -4.87 7.09 -4.02
N TRP A 18 -5.61 7.81 -4.86
CA TRP A 18 -7.06 7.69 -4.93
C TRP A 18 -7.56 7.16 -6.27
N LEU A 19 -7.30 7.87 -7.38
CA LEU A 19 -7.90 7.52 -8.66
C LEU A 19 -7.32 6.24 -9.25
N VAL A 20 -6.00 6.13 -9.37
CA VAL A 20 -5.38 4.94 -9.96
C VAL A 20 -5.61 3.69 -9.10
N PRO A 21 -5.29 3.68 -7.79
CA PRO A 21 -5.61 2.52 -6.95
C PRO A 21 -7.11 2.29 -6.80
N GLY A 22 -7.92 3.36 -6.80
CA GLY A 22 -9.38 3.30 -6.70
C GLY A 22 -10.07 2.50 -7.80
N LEU A 23 -9.43 2.34 -8.97
CA LEU A 23 -9.93 1.46 -10.04
C LEU A 23 -10.15 0.02 -9.55
N ALA A 24 -9.42 -0.40 -8.51
CA ALA A 24 -9.56 -1.72 -7.93
C ALA A 24 -10.91 -1.97 -7.21
N ALA A 25 -11.65 -0.92 -6.88
CA ALA A 25 -13.00 -1.05 -6.33
C ALA A 25 -14.01 -1.53 -7.38
N VAL A 26 -13.82 -1.14 -8.64
CA VAL A 26 -14.82 -1.31 -9.72
C VAL A 26 -14.38 -2.24 -10.85
N LEU A 27 -13.09 -2.31 -11.15
CA LEU A 27 -12.57 -3.12 -12.25
C LEU A 27 -12.23 -4.55 -11.81
N PRO A 28 -12.31 -5.54 -12.74
CA PRO A 28 -11.76 -6.87 -12.51
C PRO A 28 -10.26 -6.82 -12.17
N TRP A 29 -9.85 -7.57 -11.16
CA TRP A 29 -8.48 -7.51 -10.62
C TRP A 29 -7.37 -7.71 -11.67
N ARG A 30 -7.58 -8.65 -12.60
CA ARG A 30 -6.64 -8.89 -13.71
C ARG A 30 -6.37 -7.63 -14.57
N TRP A 31 -7.39 -6.81 -14.75
CA TRP A 31 -7.28 -5.56 -15.52
C TRP A 31 -6.55 -4.48 -14.73
N CYS A 32 -6.82 -4.40 -13.41
CA CYS A 32 -6.07 -3.52 -12.52
C CYS A 32 -4.58 -3.85 -12.54
N VAL A 33 -4.22 -5.12 -12.36
CA VAL A 33 -2.82 -5.58 -12.37
C VAL A 33 -2.12 -5.22 -13.68
N ALA A 34 -2.76 -5.49 -14.83
CA ALA A 34 -2.19 -5.15 -16.14
C ALA A 34 -2.02 -3.63 -16.32
N SER A 35 -3.01 -2.85 -15.88
CA SER A 35 -2.95 -1.39 -15.94
C SER A 35 -1.87 -0.82 -15.02
N TYR A 36 -1.78 -1.33 -13.78
CA TYR A 36 -0.77 -0.88 -12.82
C TYR A 36 0.64 -1.22 -13.27
N TRP A 37 0.85 -2.37 -13.90
CA TRP A 37 2.14 -2.73 -14.47
C TRP A 37 2.57 -1.75 -15.58
N ARG A 38 1.64 -1.36 -16.44
CA ARG A 38 1.89 -0.33 -17.48
C ARG A 38 2.18 1.03 -16.87
N LEU A 39 1.34 1.46 -15.91
CA LEU A 39 1.47 2.75 -15.22
C LEU A 39 2.76 2.83 -14.38
N ALA A 40 3.23 1.73 -13.82
CA ALA A 40 4.48 1.66 -13.06
C ALA A 40 5.71 2.03 -13.89
N GLY A 41 5.64 1.97 -15.22
CA GLY A 41 6.65 2.50 -16.13
C GLY A 41 6.73 4.03 -16.14
N ASN A 42 5.69 4.73 -15.69
CA ASN A 42 5.68 6.19 -15.65
C ASN A 42 6.53 6.71 -14.48
N ARG A 43 7.62 7.39 -14.79
CA ARG A 43 8.58 7.94 -13.81
C ARG A 43 8.02 9.08 -12.96
N LEU A 44 6.89 9.68 -13.35
CA LEU A 44 6.26 10.75 -12.58
C LEU A 44 5.42 10.21 -11.41
N LEU A 45 4.97 8.97 -11.49
CA LEU A 45 4.24 8.32 -10.39
C LEU A 45 5.19 7.97 -9.25
N MET A 46 4.77 8.32 -8.04
CA MET A 46 5.47 7.95 -6.78
C MET A 46 6.95 8.35 -6.77
N ARG A 47 7.25 9.51 -7.35
CA ARG A 47 8.63 10.00 -7.49
C ARG A 47 9.35 10.13 -6.15
N GLU A 48 8.66 10.60 -5.11
CA GLU A 48 9.24 10.79 -3.78
C GLU A 48 9.49 9.47 -3.08
N GLU A 49 8.56 8.53 -3.20
CA GLU A 49 8.66 7.19 -2.64
C GLU A 49 9.82 6.41 -3.29
N VAL A 50 9.95 6.50 -4.60
CA VAL A 50 11.09 5.93 -5.35
C VAL A 50 12.41 6.58 -4.93
N ALA A 51 12.45 7.89 -4.76
CA ALA A 51 13.66 8.57 -4.30
C ALA A 51 14.07 8.10 -2.89
N GLY A 52 13.10 7.93 -1.98
CA GLY A 52 13.34 7.33 -0.66
C GLY A 52 13.88 5.90 -0.75
N SER A 53 13.30 5.08 -1.62
CA SER A 53 13.77 3.70 -1.86
C SER A 53 15.21 3.66 -2.39
N ARG A 54 15.58 4.58 -3.29
CA ARG A 54 16.95 4.69 -3.80
C ARG A 54 17.94 5.02 -2.69
N GLY A 55 17.59 5.97 -1.80
CA GLY A 55 18.39 6.28 -0.61
C GLY A 55 18.60 5.07 0.30
N GLY A 56 17.55 4.30 0.55
CA GLY A 56 17.65 3.06 1.33
C GLY A 56 18.59 2.02 0.67
N ARG A 57 18.51 1.86 -0.65
CA ARG A 57 19.41 0.95 -1.39
C ARG A 57 20.87 1.39 -1.30
N GLN A 58 21.15 2.69 -1.41
CA GLN A 58 22.52 3.22 -1.25
C GLN A 58 23.09 2.92 0.14
N MET A 59 22.28 3.05 1.20
CA MET A 59 22.71 2.70 2.56
C MET A 59 23.06 1.21 2.72
N LEU A 60 22.45 0.35 1.90
CA LEU A 60 22.72 -1.09 1.86
C LEU A 60 23.83 -1.48 0.87
N GLY A 61 24.52 -0.51 0.25
CA GLY A 61 25.55 -0.77 -0.76
C GLY A 61 25.03 -1.30 -2.09
N LEU A 62 23.72 -1.17 -2.36
CA LEU A 62 23.09 -1.61 -3.59
C LEU A 62 23.03 -0.48 -4.64
N PRO A 63 22.98 -0.79 -5.95
CA PRO A 63 22.86 0.22 -6.99
C PRO A 63 21.63 1.12 -6.76
N ALA A 64 21.83 2.43 -6.71
CA ALA A 64 20.76 3.39 -6.55
C ALA A 64 19.86 3.46 -7.80
N ASP A 65 20.48 3.47 -8.98
CA ASP A 65 19.80 3.58 -10.27
C ASP A 65 19.58 2.20 -10.89
N ASP A 66 18.40 1.66 -10.64
CA ASP A 66 17.88 0.44 -11.25
C ASP A 66 16.44 0.71 -11.70
N ALA A 67 16.28 0.89 -13.00
CA ALA A 67 14.99 1.24 -13.61
C ALA A 67 13.95 0.13 -13.46
N GLU A 68 14.37 -1.12 -13.49
CA GLU A 68 13.47 -2.28 -13.32
C GLU A 68 13.05 -2.40 -11.86
N PHE A 69 13.97 -2.21 -10.92
CA PHE A 69 13.62 -2.16 -9.50
C PHE A 69 12.64 -1.01 -9.21
N ASP A 70 12.89 0.18 -9.73
CA ASP A 70 12.02 1.34 -9.54
C ASP A 70 10.61 1.08 -10.11
N ARG A 71 10.52 0.37 -11.25
CA ARG A 71 9.25 -0.04 -11.84
C ARG A 71 8.52 -1.04 -10.96
N ARG A 72 9.22 -2.07 -10.49
CA ARG A 72 8.65 -3.08 -9.57
C ARG A 72 8.22 -2.47 -8.25
N PHE A 73 9.00 -1.52 -7.72
CA PHE A 73 8.67 -0.78 -6.51
C PHE A 73 7.36 0.01 -6.69
N ARG A 74 7.21 0.78 -7.80
CA ARG A 74 5.96 1.49 -8.09
C ARG A 74 4.78 0.55 -8.26
N PHE A 75 5.00 -0.56 -8.94
CA PHE A 75 3.96 -1.58 -9.11
C PHE A 75 3.50 -2.16 -7.77
N GLY A 76 4.42 -2.57 -6.90
CA GLY A 76 4.10 -3.06 -5.56
C GLY A 76 3.34 -2.02 -4.73
N PHE A 77 3.75 -0.76 -4.83
CA PHE A 77 3.09 0.34 -4.13
C PHE A 77 1.65 0.56 -4.63
N LEU A 78 1.41 0.50 -5.94
CA LEU A 78 0.07 0.59 -6.51
C LEU A 78 -0.82 -0.57 -6.06
N LEU A 79 -0.28 -1.79 -5.99
CA LEU A 79 -1.01 -2.96 -5.49
C LEU A 79 -1.39 -2.79 -4.03
N GLU A 80 -0.46 -2.34 -3.17
CA GLU A 80 -0.71 -2.09 -1.75
C GLU A 80 -1.83 -1.06 -1.54
N HIS A 81 -1.80 0.03 -2.31
CA HIS A 81 -2.83 1.06 -2.23
C HIS A 81 -4.18 0.57 -2.78
N ALA A 82 -4.17 -0.24 -3.83
CA ALA A 82 -5.35 -0.85 -4.41
C ALA A 82 -6.09 -1.79 -3.45
N ASP A 83 -5.36 -2.47 -2.56
CA ASP A 83 -5.96 -3.38 -1.58
C ASP A 83 -6.91 -2.67 -0.61
N LEU A 84 -6.64 -1.40 -0.28
CA LEU A 84 -7.57 -0.58 0.49
C LEU A 84 -8.92 -0.44 -0.23
N PHE A 85 -8.90 -0.11 -1.52
CA PHE A 85 -10.12 0.07 -2.32
C PHE A 85 -10.84 -1.25 -2.61
N ARG A 86 -10.08 -2.34 -2.74
CA ARG A 86 -10.66 -3.70 -2.82
C ARG A 86 -11.37 -4.08 -1.52
N ALA A 87 -10.77 -3.76 -0.37
CA ALA A 87 -11.40 -3.97 0.92
C ALA A 87 -12.68 -3.14 1.08
N LEU A 88 -12.68 -1.88 0.63
CA LEU A 88 -13.86 -1.02 0.63
C LEU A 88 -14.97 -1.55 -0.31
N GLY A 89 -14.61 -2.02 -1.52
CA GLY A 89 -15.57 -2.49 -2.51
C GLY A 89 -16.08 -3.92 -2.29
N ARG A 90 -15.25 -4.81 -1.74
CA ARG A 90 -15.55 -6.25 -1.61
C ARG A 90 -15.60 -6.75 -0.17
N GLY A 91 -15.32 -5.87 0.78
CA GLY A 91 -15.20 -6.21 2.19
C GLY A 91 -13.97 -7.09 2.51
N TRP A 92 -13.69 -7.24 3.79
CA TRP A 92 -12.55 -8.02 4.30
C TRP A 92 -12.56 -9.49 3.89
N ARG A 93 -13.75 -10.13 3.86
CA ARG A 93 -13.88 -11.51 3.41
C ARG A 93 -13.51 -11.69 1.93
N GLY A 94 -13.90 -10.71 1.09
CA GLY A 94 -13.52 -10.72 -0.33
C GLY A 94 -12.02 -10.55 -0.53
N LEU A 95 -11.37 -9.73 0.29
CA LEU A 95 -9.92 -9.53 0.26
C LEU A 95 -9.18 -10.79 0.74
N ALA A 96 -9.63 -11.44 1.82
CA ALA A 96 -9.03 -12.66 2.36
C ALA A 96 -8.99 -13.82 1.34
N ARG A 97 -10.00 -13.93 0.48
CA ARG A 97 -10.05 -14.96 -0.57
C ARG A 97 -8.96 -14.83 -1.63
N THR A 98 -8.32 -13.68 -1.73
CA THR A 98 -7.29 -13.43 -2.74
C THR A 98 -5.90 -13.89 -2.31
N MET A 99 -5.72 -14.23 -1.03
CA MET A 99 -4.46 -14.68 -0.46
C MET A 99 -4.71 -15.88 0.46
N PRO A 100 -4.74 -17.11 -0.08
CA PRO A 100 -4.97 -18.29 0.74
C PRO A 100 -3.85 -18.44 1.77
N LEU A 101 -4.22 -18.72 3.03
CA LEU A 101 -3.27 -19.01 4.09
C LEU A 101 -2.72 -20.41 3.88
N THR A 102 -1.46 -20.52 3.50
CA THR A 102 -0.75 -21.80 3.52
C THR A 102 -0.17 -21.98 4.93
N ARG A 103 -0.74 -22.88 5.72
CA ARG A 103 -0.17 -23.23 7.01
C ARG A 103 1.12 -24.03 6.80
N HIS A 104 2.24 -23.47 7.17
CA HIS A 104 3.43 -24.23 7.49
C HIS A 104 3.38 -24.52 9.00
N ASP A 105 3.67 -25.74 9.38
CA ASP A 105 3.38 -26.44 10.65
C ASP A 105 3.78 -25.84 12.00
N ALA A 106 3.94 -24.56 12.11
CA ALA A 106 4.33 -23.87 13.32
C ALA A 106 3.20 -23.06 13.98
N SER A 107 1.96 -23.52 13.91
CA SER A 107 0.91 -22.88 14.69
C SER A 107 1.07 -23.30 16.15
N PRO A 108 1.43 -22.40 17.08
CA PRO A 108 1.47 -22.75 18.48
C PRO A 108 0.08 -23.20 18.92
N ALA A 109 -0.01 -24.41 19.48
CA ALA A 109 -1.25 -24.99 19.98
C ALA A 109 -1.84 -24.19 21.16
N SER A 110 -1.07 -23.31 21.76
CA SER A 110 -1.44 -22.41 22.86
C SER A 110 -0.94 -21.01 22.53
N GLY A 111 -1.84 -20.08 22.31
CA GLY A 111 -1.66 -18.66 22.06
C GLY A 111 -0.22 -18.13 21.98
N GLY A 112 0.10 -17.46 20.91
CA GLY A 112 1.42 -16.86 20.70
C GLY A 112 1.30 -15.48 20.11
N LEU A 113 2.31 -14.64 20.34
CA LEU A 113 2.43 -13.33 19.70
C LEU A 113 3.16 -13.52 18.39
N CYS A 114 2.50 -13.25 17.28
CA CYS A 114 3.11 -13.33 15.97
C CYS A 114 3.43 -11.91 15.46
N PHE A 115 4.71 -11.63 15.27
CA PHE A 115 5.13 -10.40 14.61
C PHE A 115 5.24 -10.66 13.11
N PHE A 116 4.63 -9.82 12.29
CA PHE A 116 4.83 -9.93 10.87
C PHE A 116 5.25 -8.61 10.25
N TYR A 117 6.14 -8.71 9.27
CA TYR A 117 6.59 -7.58 8.48
C TYR A 117 5.71 -7.43 7.23
N ASN A 118 5.23 -6.24 7.00
CA ASN A 118 4.42 -5.92 5.84
C ASN A 118 5.31 -5.61 4.62
N PHE A 119 5.40 -6.57 3.71
CA PHE A 119 5.99 -6.37 2.39
C PHE A 119 4.88 -6.29 1.34
N ASN A 120 4.38 -5.09 1.05
CA ASN A 120 3.48 -4.76 -0.07
C ASN A 120 2.10 -5.45 -0.13
N GLN A 121 1.72 -6.32 0.79
CA GLN A 121 0.40 -6.99 0.81
C GLN A 121 -0.17 -7.11 2.23
N GLY A 122 0.04 -6.11 3.05
CA GLY A 122 -0.36 -6.14 4.45
C GLY A 122 -1.85 -6.29 4.68
N LEU A 123 -2.68 -5.59 3.93
CA LEU A 123 -4.13 -5.68 4.11
C LEU A 123 -4.71 -7.06 3.75
N PRO A 124 -4.35 -7.70 2.61
CA PRO A 124 -4.77 -9.07 2.34
C PRO A 124 -4.31 -10.07 3.40
N ALA A 125 -3.06 -9.98 3.87
CA ALA A 125 -2.54 -10.85 4.91
C ALA A 125 -3.31 -10.68 6.23
N LEU A 126 -3.57 -9.47 6.67
CA LEU A 126 -4.38 -9.18 7.86
C LEU A 126 -5.82 -9.69 7.70
N ALA A 127 -6.43 -9.48 6.54
CA ALA A 127 -7.76 -9.98 6.23
C ALA A 127 -7.83 -11.51 6.32
N THR A 128 -6.80 -12.19 5.81
CA THR A 128 -6.70 -13.67 5.85
C THR A 128 -6.53 -14.19 7.26
N LEU A 129 -5.66 -13.59 8.07
CA LEU A 129 -5.49 -13.93 9.48
C LEU A 129 -6.78 -13.74 10.27
N ARG A 130 -7.46 -12.60 10.08
CA ARG A 130 -8.75 -12.33 10.71
C ARG A 130 -9.84 -13.32 10.29
N ALA A 131 -9.88 -13.69 9.00
CA ALA A 131 -10.82 -14.69 8.49
C ALA A 131 -10.53 -16.10 9.05
N ALA A 132 -9.28 -16.38 9.40
CA ALA A 132 -8.86 -17.62 10.07
C ALA A 132 -9.10 -17.61 11.59
N GLY A 133 -9.70 -16.56 12.15
CA GLY A 133 -10.07 -16.47 13.56
C GLY A 133 -8.99 -15.87 14.47
N TYR A 134 -7.89 -15.36 13.91
CA TYR A 134 -6.88 -14.69 14.71
C TYR A 134 -7.33 -13.29 15.15
N GLN A 135 -7.00 -12.91 16.38
CA GLN A 135 -7.11 -11.52 16.83
C GLN A 135 -5.90 -10.76 16.29
N VAL A 136 -6.17 -9.74 15.49
CA VAL A 136 -5.12 -8.94 14.84
C VAL A 136 -5.09 -7.55 15.47
N TYR A 137 -3.94 -7.19 16.02
CA TYR A 137 -3.66 -5.88 16.59
C TYR A 137 -2.66 -5.14 15.71
N LEU A 138 -3.00 -3.90 15.33
CA LEU A 138 -2.11 -3.04 14.58
C LEU A 138 -1.52 -1.98 15.50
N VAL A 139 -0.21 -1.93 15.58
CA VAL A 139 0.49 -0.84 16.28
C VAL A 139 0.83 0.23 15.24
N TYR A 140 0.29 1.42 15.43
CA TYR A 140 0.55 2.55 14.55
C TYR A 140 0.60 3.86 15.33
N ARG A 141 1.26 4.86 14.73
CA ARG A 141 1.25 6.21 15.30
C ARG A 141 -0.10 6.86 15.03
N SER A 142 -0.72 7.44 16.07
CA SER A 142 -1.96 8.20 15.91
C SER A 142 -1.78 9.36 14.91
N LEU A 143 -2.82 9.59 14.11
CA LEU A 143 -2.92 10.69 13.16
C LEU A 143 -4.04 11.65 13.58
N ASP A 144 -3.96 12.17 14.81
CA ASP A 144 -4.97 13.08 15.36
C ASP A 144 -4.97 14.41 14.62
N ALA A 145 -3.80 14.85 14.19
CA ALA A 145 -3.63 16.05 13.38
C ALA A 145 -2.84 15.76 12.10
N ARG A 146 -3.06 16.61 11.09
CA ARG A 146 -2.31 16.54 9.85
C ARG A 146 -0.84 16.90 10.06
N PRO A 147 0.11 16.01 9.76
CA PRO A 147 1.53 16.32 9.92
C PRO A 147 1.96 17.52 9.06
N PRO A 148 2.91 18.33 9.52
CA PRO A 148 3.48 19.40 8.72
C PRO A 148 3.99 18.89 7.37
N GLY A 149 3.73 19.61 6.29
CA GLY A 149 4.18 19.23 4.95
C GLY A 149 3.34 18.15 4.25
N VAL A 150 2.41 17.49 4.92
CA VAL A 150 1.51 16.49 4.29
C VAL A 150 0.32 17.20 3.65
N GLY A 151 -0.02 16.84 2.40
CA GLY A 151 -1.20 17.32 1.68
C GLY A 151 -2.51 16.82 2.28
N TRP A 152 -3.63 17.49 2.01
CA TRP A 152 -4.94 17.10 2.51
C TRP A 152 -5.41 15.75 1.98
N LEU A 153 -5.19 15.48 0.69
CA LEU A 153 -5.57 14.22 0.07
C LEU A 153 -4.76 13.05 0.62
N ARG A 154 -3.45 13.23 0.83
CA ARG A 154 -2.60 12.23 1.47
C ARG A 154 -3.01 11.99 2.92
N TYR A 155 -3.30 13.04 3.68
CA TYR A 155 -3.77 12.91 5.05
C TYR A 155 -5.11 12.18 5.13
N GLY A 156 -6.07 12.53 4.26
CA GLY A 156 -7.36 11.83 4.16
C GLY A 156 -7.19 10.35 3.85
N TYR A 157 -6.29 10.01 2.91
CA TYR A 157 -5.95 8.63 2.57
C TYR A 157 -5.35 7.88 3.77
N MET A 158 -4.39 8.47 4.48
CA MET A 158 -3.77 7.87 5.68
C MET A 158 -4.83 7.61 6.76
N ARG A 159 -5.72 8.56 7.03
CA ARG A 159 -6.81 8.37 7.99
C ARG A 159 -7.78 7.27 7.59
N LEU A 160 -8.13 7.19 6.30
CA LEU A 160 -8.99 6.12 5.79
C LEU A 160 -8.33 4.75 6.02
N ARG A 161 -7.05 4.62 5.69
CA ARG A 161 -6.27 3.39 5.86
C ARG A 161 -6.19 2.94 7.33
N LEU A 162 -6.12 3.88 8.28
CA LEU A 162 -6.06 3.57 9.71
C LEU A 162 -7.42 3.19 10.32
N ARG A 163 -8.52 3.51 9.65
CA ARG A 163 -9.87 3.14 10.11
C ARG A 163 -10.33 1.77 9.64
N MET A 164 -9.60 1.19 8.71
CA MET A 164 -9.89 -0.13 8.15
C MET A 164 -9.30 -1.26 9.01
#